data_ef04949b0df8d4148bb25a6e3aca7657
#
_entry.id   ef04949b0df8d4148bb25a6e3aca7657
#
_cell.length_a   1.000
_cell.length_b   1.000
_cell.length_c   1.000
_cell.angle_alpha   90.00
_cell.angle_beta   90.00
_cell.angle_gamma   90.00
#
_symmetry.space_group_name_H-M   'P 1'
#
loop_
_entity.id
_entity.type
_entity.pdbx_description
1 polymer ?
#
loop_
_entity_poly.entity_id
_entity_poly.type
_entity_poly.pdbx_seq_one_letter_code
_entity_poly.pdbx_strand_id
1 'polypeptide(L)'
;MKLLVSIHDVMPATLGRVEEIFSRLAEAGLLPLTLLVVPGPGWGADELARLRMLVTQGALLAGHGWCHEVRHIRGFKHRLHSLLISRRTAEHLALSRPAILRLMLRNYRWFGRNDLPAPALYVPPAWAMGSVPHRLLDRLPFSFHETLAGVYATASRQMHRLPMAGFEADTALRAAIVGPFNAANAVGSRLLGRPLRLGIHPFDFELKLAGSLAQWVERGGQAVSYEALEAASNSS
;
A
#
# COMPACT_ATOMS: atom_id res chain seq x y z
N MET A 1 13.69 -6.85 12.43
CA MET A 1 12.26 -7.08 12.15
C MET A 1 12.08 -7.09 10.64
N LYS A 2 11.33 -8.05 10.09
CA LYS A 2 10.98 -8.06 8.65
C LYS A 2 9.89 -7.02 8.36
N LEU A 3 10.02 -6.27 7.27
CA LEU A 3 9.10 -5.21 6.86
C LEU A 3 8.62 -5.44 5.42
N LEU A 4 7.31 -5.35 5.21
CA LEU A 4 6.69 -5.20 3.90
C LEU A 4 6.39 -3.71 3.72
N VAL A 5 7.26 -2.99 3.01
CA VAL A 5 7.18 -1.55 2.87
C VAL A 5 6.42 -1.18 1.60
N SER A 6 5.45 -0.27 1.72
CA SER A 6 4.69 0.23 0.58
C SER A 6 4.52 1.74 0.62
N ILE A 7 4.59 2.38 -0.55
CA ILE A 7 4.20 3.78 -0.77
C ILE A 7 2.88 3.76 -1.52
N HIS A 8 1.86 4.37 -0.92
CA HIS A 8 0.51 4.43 -1.43
C HIS A 8 0.28 5.61 -2.39
N ASP A 9 -0.86 5.63 -3.05
CA ASP A 9 -1.35 6.74 -3.89
C ASP A 9 -0.32 7.24 -4.91
N VAL A 10 0.36 6.30 -5.57
CA VAL A 10 1.32 6.60 -6.62
C VAL A 10 0.57 6.97 -7.90
N MET A 11 0.52 8.25 -8.21
CA MET A 11 -0.16 8.83 -9.37
C MET A 11 0.61 10.08 -9.86
N PRO A 12 0.35 10.59 -11.06
CA PRO A 12 1.06 11.77 -11.59
C PRO A 12 1.14 12.94 -10.62
N ALA A 13 0.03 13.24 -9.93
CA ALA A 13 -0.05 14.37 -9.00
C ALA A 13 0.81 14.21 -7.72
N THR A 14 1.16 12.99 -7.36
CA THR A 14 1.94 12.69 -6.13
C THR A 14 3.36 12.20 -6.43
N LEU A 15 3.69 11.97 -7.72
CA LEU A 15 4.91 11.26 -8.13
C LEU A 15 6.19 11.92 -7.61
N GLY A 16 6.27 13.26 -7.59
CA GLY A 16 7.43 13.96 -7.03
C GLY A 16 7.68 13.64 -5.55
N ARG A 17 6.61 13.60 -4.74
CA ARG A 17 6.70 13.21 -3.32
C ARG A 17 7.03 11.74 -3.14
N VAL A 18 6.49 10.89 -4.02
CA VAL A 18 6.81 9.46 -4.02
C VAL A 18 8.30 9.23 -4.26
N GLU A 19 8.91 9.96 -5.19
CA GLU A 19 10.35 9.89 -5.47
C GLU A 19 11.20 10.33 -4.28
N GLU A 20 10.82 11.42 -3.60
CA GLU A 20 11.49 11.89 -2.39
C GLU A 20 11.43 10.85 -1.27
N ILE A 21 10.24 10.24 -1.04
CA ILE A 21 10.05 9.19 -0.05
C ILE A 21 10.83 7.94 -0.44
N PHE A 22 10.77 7.55 -1.72
CA PHE A 22 11.51 6.40 -2.23
C PHE A 22 13.02 6.54 -1.97
N SER A 23 13.61 7.67 -2.34
CA SER A 23 15.03 7.95 -2.12
C SER A 23 15.40 7.85 -0.64
N ARG A 24 14.61 8.46 0.23
CA ARG A 24 14.82 8.41 1.68
C ARG A 24 14.77 6.99 2.24
N LEU A 25 13.83 6.17 1.77
CA LEU A 25 13.70 4.77 2.20
C LEU A 25 14.84 3.91 1.63
N ALA A 26 15.24 4.14 0.38
CA ALA A 26 16.37 3.45 -0.24
C ALA A 26 17.69 3.75 0.46
N GLU A 27 17.97 5.01 0.80
CA GLU A 27 19.13 5.44 1.59
C GLU A 27 19.16 4.78 2.99
N ALA A 28 17.98 4.56 3.59
CA ALA A 28 17.84 3.84 4.86
C ALA A 28 17.92 2.30 4.71
N GLY A 29 18.20 1.78 3.51
CA GLY A 29 18.32 0.34 3.26
C GLY A 29 16.99 -0.43 3.29
N LEU A 30 15.86 0.26 3.05
CA LEU A 30 14.51 -0.31 3.09
C LEU A 30 14.02 -0.74 1.68
N LEU A 31 14.89 -1.39 0.92
CA LEU A 31 14.56 -2.04 -0.35
C LEU A 31 14.53 -3.58 -0.17
N PRO A 32 13.67 -4.32 -0.91
CA PRO A 32 12.68 -3.82 -1.88
C PRO A 32 11.51 -3.13 -1.20
N LEU A 33 10.91 -2.17 -1.88
CA LEU A 33 9.65 -1.56 -1.47
C LEU A 33 8.63 -1.56 -2.62
N THR A 34 7.35 -1.50 -2.28
CA THR A 34 6.27 -1.63 -3.25
C THR A 34 5.56 -0.28 -3.46
N LEU A 35 5.43 0.13 -4.72
CA LEU A 35 4.69 1.31 -5.14
C LEU A 35 3.26 0.93 -5.51
N LEU A 36 2.27 1.44 -4.78
CA LEU A 36 0.87 1.19 -5.02
C LEU A 36 0.32 2.19 -6.06
N VAL A 37 0.30 1.75 -7.31
CA VAL A 37 -0.01 2.60 -8.46
C VAL A 37 -1.50 2.71 -8.71
N VAL A 38 -1.97 3.94 -8.90
CA VAL A 38 -3.34 4.28 -9.32
C VAL A 38 -3.35 4.63 -10.81
N PRO A 39 -3.84 3.77 -11.71
CA PRO A 39 -3.71 3.94 -13.15
C PRO A 39 -4.58 5.03 -13.78
N GLY A 40 -5.73 5.34 -13.18
CA GLY A 40 -6.79 6.11 -13.85
C GLY A 40 -6.47 7.56 -14.26
N PRO A 41 -5.83 8.37 -13.44
CA PRO A 41 -5.52 9.76 -13.81
C PRO A 41 -4.35 9.81 -14.80
N GLY A 42 -4.55 10.57 -15.88
CA GLY A 42 -3.70 10.85 -17.03
C GLY A 42 -2.17 10.76 -16.88
N TRP A 43 -1.64 9.55 -16.89
CA TRP A 43 -0.20 9.30 -16.93
C TRP A 43 0.34 9.71 -18.29
N GLY A 44 1.26 10.70 -18.32
CA GLY A 44 2.02 11.09 -19.49
C GLY A 44 3.28 10.24 -19.69
N ALA A 45 3.96 10.47 -20.80
CA ALA A 45 5.20 9.76 -21.12
C ALA A 45 6.30 10.01 -20.08
N ASP A 46 6.39 11.24 -19.57
CA ASP A 46 7.40 11.64 -18.58
C ASP A 46 7.16 10.97 -17.23
N GLU A 47 5.91 10.93 -16.73
CA GLU A 47 5.59 10.26 -15.48
C GLU A 47 5.81 8.74 -15.58
N LEU A 48 5.48 8.15 -16.73
CA LEU A 48 5.77 6.73 -16.97
C LEU A 48 7.27 6.45 -17.02
N ALA A 49 8.08 7.34 -17.60
CA ALA A 49 9.53 7.21 -17.61
C ALA A 49 10.11 7.28 -16.19
N ARG A 50 9.61 8.21 -15.36
CA ARG A 50 10.00 8.33 -13.95
C ARG A 50 9.62 7.10 -13.15
N LEU A 51 8.41 6.55 -13.35
CA LEU A 51 7.97 5.32 -12.70
C LEU A 51 8.86 4.12 -13.09
N ARG A 52 9.25 4.00 -14.39
CA ARG A 52 10.21 2.97 -14.84
C ARG A 52 11.58 3.14 -14.18
N MET A 53 12.03 4.38 -13.98
CA MET A 53 13.29 4.65 -13.27
C MET A 53 13.26 4.13 -11.83
N LEU A 54 12.16 4.35 -11.09
CA LEU A 54 12.01 3.79 -9.75
C LEU A 54 12.04 2.26 -9.75
N VAL A 55 11.45 1.62 -10.77
CA VAL A 55 11.53 0.16 -10.95
C VAL A 55 12.97 -0.30 -11.15
N THR A 56 13.77 0.39 -11.98
CA THR A 56 15.19 0.05 -12.18
C THR A 56 16.02 0.23 -10.92
N GLN A 57 15.57 1.08 -9.99
CA GLN A 57 16.19 1.29 -8.68
C GLN A 57 15.72 0.30 -7.61
N GLY A 58 14.88 -0.67 -7.96
CA GLY A 58 14.44 -1.74 -7.07
C GLY A 58 13.04 -1.60 -6.50
N ALA A 59 12.22 -0.67 -7.01
CA ALA A 59 10.81 -0.63 -6.66
C ALA A 59 10.04 -1.79 -7.29
N LEU A 60 9.14 -2.39 -6.51
CA LEU A 60 8.12 -3.32 -6.98
C LEU A 60 6.81 -2.56 -7.24
N LEU A 61 6.01 -3.00 -8.20
CA LEU A 61 4.74 -2.36 -8.51
C LEU A 61 3.56 -3.18 -7.99
N ALA A 62 2.53 -2.49 -7.52
CA ALA A 62 1.26 -3.08 -7.13
C ALA A 62 0.07 -2.27 -7.67
N GLY A 63 -1.06 -2.92 -7.89
CA GLY A 63 -2.30 -2.26 -8.27
C GLY A 63 -3.00 -1.62 -7.07
N HIS A 64 -3.55 -0.39 -7.25
CA HIS A 64 -4.22 0.35 -6.20
C HIS A 64 -5.49 1.07 -6.70
N GLY A 65 -6.56 0.33 -6.93
CA GLY A 65 -7.79 0.88 -7.48
C GLY A 65 -7.65 1.37 -8.92
N TRP A 66 -8.52 2.31 -9.32
CA TRP A 66 -8.48 2.94 -10.65
C TRP A 66 -8.45 4.46 -10.59
N CYS A 67 -9.31 5.06 -9.76
CA CYS A 67 -9.37 6.50 -9.52
C CYS A 67 -9.32 6.78 -8.03
N HIS A 68 -8.32 7.55 -7.61
CA HIS A 68 -8.18 7.99 -6.23
C HIS A 68 -8.17 9.52 -6.21
N GLU A 69 -9.16 10.16 -5.58
CA GLU A 69 -9.12 11.60 -5.38
C GLU A 69 -8.21 11.91 -4.17
N VAL A 70 -6.97 12.28 -4.43
CA VAL A 70 -6.13 12.90 -3.41
C VAL A 70 -6.69 14.30 -3.17
N ARG A 71 -7.49 14.46 -2.14
CA ARG A 71 -7.94 15.77 -1.72
C ARG A 71 -6.79 16.47 -1.00
N HIS A 72 -6.30 17.55 -1.58
CA HIS A 72 -5.47 18.53 -0.90
C HIS A 72 -6.07 18.85 0.48
N ILE A 73 -5.28 18.66 1.54
CA ILE A 73 -5.61 18.99 2.93
C ILE A 73 -5.58 20.53 3.11
N ARG A 74 -6.39 21.27 2.35
CA ARG A 74 -6.69 22.68 2.58
C ARG A 74 -8.16 22.82 2.93
N GLY A 75 -8.44 23.01 4.23
CA GLY A 75 -9.76 23.37 4.72
C GLY A 75 -10.63 22.23 5.23
N PHE A 76 -10.26 21.57 6.32
CA PHE A 76 -11.04 20.47 6.88
C PHE A 76 -11.62 20.81 8.25
N LYS A 77 -12.80 21.45 8.27
CA LYS A 77 -13.58 21.69 9.51
C LYS A 77 -14.68 20.66 9.81
N HIS A 78 -14.90 19.64 8.98
CA HIS A 78 -16.01 18.70 9.21
C HIS A 78 -15.64 17.27 8.77
N ARG A 79 -15.02 16.48 9.67
CA ARG A 79 -15.18 15.01 9.62
C ARG A 79 -14.77 14.33 10.92
N LEU A 80 -15.68 14.38 11.88
CA LEU A 80 -15.63 13.58 13.10
C LEU A 80 -16.15 12.13 12.90
N HIS A 81 -16.31 11.64 11.67
CA HIS A 81 -17.08 10.40 11.45
C HIS A 81 -16.47 9.40 10.47
N SER A 82 -15.15 9.33 10.32
CA SER A 82 -14.58 8.15 9.68
C SER A 82 -13.22 7.83 10.28
N LEU A 83 -13.24 7.11 11.38
CA LEU A 83 -12.03 6.71 12.10
C LEU A 83 -11.17 5.71 11.29
N LEU A 84 -11.64 5.18 10.19
CA LEU A 84 -10.92 4.17 9.39
C LEU A 84 -11.23 4.16 7.88
N ILE A 85 -12.36 4.69 7.41
CA ILE A 85 -12.73 4.55 6.00
C ILE A 85 -13.43 5.82 5.52
N SER A 86 -12.75 6.65 4.75
CA SER A 86 -13.44 7.63 3.93
C SER A 86 -14.20 6.86 2.84
N ARG A 87 -15.55 6.81 2.91
CA ARG A 87 -16.42 6.17 1.88
C ARG A 87 -16.14 6.67 0.46
N ARG A 88 -15.52 7.85 0.31
CA ARG A 88 -15.17 8.43 -0.99
C ARG A 88 -13.82 7.97 -1.52
N THR A 89 -12.94 7.45 -0.67
CA THR A 89 -11.66 6.85 -1.08
C THR A 89 -11.77 5.33 -1.29
N ALA A 90 -12.78 4.67 -0.73
CA ALA A 90 -13.00 3.25 -0.89
C ALA A 90 -13.83 2.98 -2.17
N GLU A 91 -13.19 3.12 -3.34
CA GLU A 91 -13.81 2.93 -4.65
C GLU A 91 -14.58 1.60 -4.75
N HIS A 92 -14.03 0.52 -4.20
CA HIS A 92 -14.66 -0.80 -4.22
C HIS A 92 -15.99 -0.89 -3.47
N LEU A 93 -16.20 -0.10 -2.42
CA LEU A 93 -17.44 -0.18 -1.61
C LEU A 93 -18.66 0.37 -2.36
N ALA A 94 -18.44 1.18 -3.40
CA ALA A 94 -19.50 1.70 -4.27
C ALA A 94 -19.83 0.78 -5.44
N LEU A 95 -19.06 -0.30 -5.65
CA LEU A 95 -19.13 -1.14 -6.83
C LEU A 95 -19.78 -2.50 -6.52
N SER A 96 -20.49 -3.04 -7.53
CA SER A 96 -20.92 -4.44 -7.51
C SER A 96 -19.70 -5.38 -7.68
N ARG A 97 -19.82 -6.61 -7.20
CA ARG A 97 -18.75 -7.62 -7.31
C ARG A 97 -18.18 -7.76 -8.73
N PRO A 98 -19.00 -7.91 -9.79
CA PRO A 98 -18.47 -7.97 -11.16
C PRO A 98 -17.74 -6.70 -11.58
N ALA A 99 -18.17 -5.53 -11.08
CA ALA A 99 -17.51 -4.26 -11.38
C ALA A 99 -16.14 -4.17 -10.71
N ILE A 100 -16.01 -4.64 -9.45
CA ILE A 100 -14.72 -4.73 -8.75
C ILE A 100 -13.74 -5.63 -9.54
N LEU A 101 -14.17 -6.83 -9.94
CA LEU A 101 -13.32 -7.75 -10.70
C LEU A 101 -12.87 -7.15 -12.04
N ARG A 102 -13.77 -6.48 -12.76
CA ARG A 102 -13.42 -5.78 -14.01
C ARG A 102 -12.42 -4.65 -13.77
N LEU A 103 -12.60 -3.88 -12.69
CA LEU A 103 -11.67 -2.83 -12.30
C LEU A 103 -10.29 -3.40 -12.00
N MET A 104 -10.19 -4.47 -11.23
CA MET A 104 -8.92 -5.13 -10.91
C MET A 104 -8.21 -5.66 -12.17
N LEU A 105 -8.95 -6.30 -13.09
CA LEU A 105 -8.40 -6.75 -14.39
C LEU A 105 -7.97 -5.56 -15.27
N ARG A 106 -8.72 -4.47 -15.26
CA ARG A 106 -8.35 -3.24 -15.98
C ARG A 106 -7.07 -2.65 -15.40
N ASN A 107 -6.95 -2.60 -14.07
CA ASN A 107 -5.76 -2.15 -13.36
C ASN A 107 -4.55 -2.99 -13.79
N TYR A 108 -4.62 -4.32 -13.69
CA TYR A 108 -3.54 -5.22 -14.09
C TYR A 108 -3.06 -4.99 -15.54
N ARG A 109 -4.02 -4.92 -16.49
CA ARG A 109 -3.72 -4.73 -17.91
C ARG A 109 -3.07 -3.38 -18.22
N TRP A 110 -3.28 -2.39 -17.38
CA TRP A 110 -2.69 -1.07 -17.56
C TRP A 110 -1.16 -1.12 -17.49
N PHE A 111 -0.59 -1.93 -16.60
CA PHE A 111 0.86 -2.07 -16.48
C PHE A 111 1.49 -2.56 -17.79
N GLY A 112 1.01 -3.66 -18.33
CA GLY A 112 1.54 -4.20 -19.59
C GLY A 112 1.34 -3.26 -20.79
N ARG A 113 0.26 -2.47 -20.82
CA ARG A 113 0.04 -1.47 -21.88
C ARG A 113 1.00 -0.28 -21.82
N ASN A 114 1.68 -0.10 -20.72
CA ASN A 114 2.63 0.98 -20.49
C ASN A 114 4.07 0.46 -20.31
N ASP A 115 4.35 -0.77 -20.76
CA ASP A 115 5.67 -1.40 -20.68
C ASP A 115 6.26 -1.41 -19.25
N LEU A 116 5.37 -1.65 -18.27
CA LEU A 116 5.71 -1.79 -16.85
C LEU A 116 5.64 -3.26 -16.43
N PRO A 117 6.44 -3.68 -15.44
CA PRO A 117 6.33 -5.02 -14.87
C PRO A 117 4.92 -5.34 -14.38
N ALA A 118 4.48 -6.57 -14.61
CA ALA A 118 3.19 -7.04 -14.13
C ALA A 118 3.17 -7.03 -12.59
N PRO A 119 2.15 -6.43 -11.96
CA PRO A 119 2.07 -6.36 -10.50
C PRO A 119 1.65 -7.72 -9.92
N ALA A 120 2.44 -8.24 -8.98
CA ALA A 120 2.08 -9.44 -8.23
C ALA A 120 1.03 -9.16 -7.12
N LEU A 121 0.99 -7.94 -6.60
CA LEU A 121 0.13 -7.51 -5.49
C LEU A 121 -0.98 -6.58 -5.97
N TYR A 122 -2.16 -6.73 -5.35
CA TYR A 122 -3.24 -5.76 -5.40
C TYR A 122 -3.65 -5.32 -4.00
N VAL A 123 -3.67 -4.03 -3.76
CA VAL A 123 -4.16 -3.41 -2.52
C VAL A 123 -5.35 -2.51 -2.88
N PRO A 124 -6.57 -2.81 -2.44
CA PRO A 124 -7.70 -1.94 -2.70
C PRO A 124 -7.56 -0.62 -1.91
N PRO A 125 -8.04 0.51 -2.44
CA PRO A 125 -8.10 1.76 -1.70
C PRO A 125 -8.73 1.58 -0.32
N ALA A 126 -8.12 2.18 0.72
CA ALA A 126 -8.50 2.02 2.13
C ALA A 126 -8.52 0.55 2.61
N TRP A 127 -7.78 -0.36 1.98
CA TRP A 127 -7.79 -1.82 2.23
C TRP A 127 -9.18 -2.47 2.16
N ALA A 128 -10.13 -1.81 1.53
CA ALA A 128 -11.53 -2.24 1.43
C ALA A 128 -11.78 -3.04 0.15
N MET A 129 -11.58 -4.36 0.18
CA MET A 129 -11.78 -5.26 -0.97
C MET A 129 -13.23 -5.33 -1.44
N GLY A 130 -14.19 -4.97 -0.59
CA GLY A 130 -15.60 -5.16 -0.86
C GLY A 130 -16.03 -6.63 -0.73
N SER A 131 -17.18 -6.99 -1.28
CA SER A 131 -17.77 -8.34 -1.14
C SER A 131 -17.21 -9.34 -2.17
N VAL A 132 -15.89 -9.41 -2.32
CA VAL A 132 -15.23 -10.35 -3.25
C VAL A 132 -14.70 -11.56 -2.48
N PRO A 133 -15.26 -12.76 -2.65
CA PRO A 133 -14.75 -13.96 -1.99
C PRO A 133 -13.41 -14.41 -2.61
N HIS A 134 -12.54 -15.04 -1.81
CA HIS A 134 -11.20 -15.47 -2.21
C HIS A 134 -11.19 -16.31 -3.50
N ARG A 135 -12.14 -17.24 -3.67
CA ARG A 135 -12.27 -18.06 -4.90
C ARG A 135 -12.38 -17.26 -6.20
N LEU A 136 -12.79 -16.00 -6.13
CA LEU A 136 -12.82 -15.10 -7.30
C LEU A 136 -11.51 -14.32 -7.42
N LEU A 137 -10.83 -14.04 -6.32
CA LEU A 137 -9.48 -13.49 -6.33
C LEU A 137 -8.48 -14.48 -6.97
N ASP A 138 -8.64 -15.78 -6.74
CA ASP A 138 -7.84 -16.86 -7.36
C ASP A 138 -7.89 -16.86 -8.91
N ARG A 139 -8.89 -16.21 -9.51
CA ARG A 139 -9.06 -16.10 -10.97
C ARG A 139 -8.44 -14.82 -11.54
N LEU A 140 -7.93 -13.96 -10.70
CA LEU A 140 -7.27 -12.71 -11.10
C LEU A 140 -5.76 -12.97 -11.25
N PRO A 141 -5.07 -12.19 -12.07
CA PRO A 141 -3.65 -12.40 -12.35
C PRO A 141 -2.70 -11.85 -11.27
N PHE A 142 -3.22 -11.54 -10.09
CA PHE A 142 -2.41 -11.13 -8.94
C PHE A 142 -2.11 -12.33 -8.04
N SER A 143 -0.88 -12.45 -7.58
CA SER A 143 -0.46 -13.48 -6.62
C SER A 143 -0.88 -13.17 -5.19
N PHE A 144 -1.02 -11.88 -4.88
CA PHE A 144 -1.32 -11.41 -3.52
C PHE A 144 -2.43 -10.34 -3.53
N HIS A 145 -3.29 -10.41 -2.51
CA HIS A 145 -4.35 -9.43 -2.27
C HIS A 145 -4.28 -8.96 -0.82
N GLU A 146 -4.00 -7.67 -0.63
CA GLU A 146 -3.90 -7.11 0.71
C GLU A 146 -5.23 -6.50 1.17
N THR A 147 -5.56 -6.71 2.44
CA THR A 147 -6.70 -6.12 3.14
C THR A 147 -6.26 -5.65 4.53
N LEU A 148 -7.15 -5.02 5.31
CA LEU A 148 -6.84 -4.67 6.71
C LEU A 148 -6.41 -5.89 7.53
N ALA A 149 -7.02 -7.06 7.32
CA ALA A 149 -6.73 -8.27 8.07
C ALA A 149 -5.36 -8.89 7.76
N GLY A 150 -4.77 -8.57 6.60
CA GLY A 150 -3.52 -9.17 6.15
C GLY A 150 -3.45 -9.35 4.64
N VAL A 151 -2.68 -10.32 4.20
CA VAL A 151 -2.40 -10.63 2.80
C VAL A 151 -2.92 -12.02 2.46
N TYR A 152 -3.80 -12.11 1.48
CA TYR A 152 -4.22 -13.37 0.90
C TYR A 152 -3.28 -13.74 -0.24
N ALA A 153 -2.66 -14.91 -0.18
CA ALA A 153 -1.81 -15.50 -1.22
C ALA A 153 -2.63 -16.50 -2.03
N THR A 154 -2.70 -16.32 -3.36
CA THR A 154 -3.57 -17.11 -4.24
C THR A 154 -3.02 -18.52 -4.48
N ALA A 155 -1.69 -18.69 -4.56
CA ALA A 155 -1.08 -19.99 -4.83
C ALA A 155 -1.28 -20.97 -3.67
N SER A 156 -1.02 -20.54 -2.44
CA SER A 156 -1.25 -21.35 -1.22
C SER A 156 -2.70 -21.28 -0.72
N ARG A 157 -3.52 -20.34 -1.22
CA ARG A 157 -4.87 -20.03 -0.72
C ARG A 157 -4.90 -19.70 0.77
N GLN A 158 -3.82 -19.13 1.28
CA GLN A 158 -3.68 -18.79 2.70
C GLN A 158 -3.87 -17.30 2.96
N MET A 159 -4.48 -16.98 4.10
CA MET A 159 -4.55 -15.62 4.63
C MET A 159 -3.46 -15.43 5.67
N HIS A 160 -2.41 -14.70 5.31
CA HIS A 160 -1.37 -14.28 6.24
C HIS A 160 -1.87 -13.08 7.04
N ARG A 161 -2.24 -13.31 8.30
CA ARG A 161 -2.65 -12.23 9.22
C ARG A 161 -1.40 -11.49 9.69
N LEU A 162 -1.21 -10.30 9.18
CA LEU A 162 -0.02 -9.49 9.40
C LEU A 162 -0.39 -8.16 10.05
N PRO A 163 0.33 -7.75 11.10
CA PRO A 163 0.17 -6.42 11.68
C PRO A 163 0.56 -5.34 10.69
N MET A 164 0.04 -4.13 10.90
CA MET A 164 0.22 -2.99 10.01
C MET A 164 0.54 -1.74 10.80
N ALA A 165 1.38 -0.87 10.25
CA ALA A 165 1.63 0.48 10.72
C ALA A 165 1.39 1.47 9.57
N GLY A 166 0.72 2.58 9.88
CA GLY A 166 0.48 3.71 8.97
C GLY A 166 0.65 5.03 9.71
N PHE A 167 0.81 6.14 8.97
CA PHE A 167 1.17 7.42 9.57
C PHE A 167 0.22 8.56 9.17
N GLU A 168 -0.83 8.27 8.44
CA GLU A 168 -1.83 9.25 8.00
C GLU A 168 -2.64 9.81 9.19
N ALA A 169 -2.08 10.80 9.88
CA ALA A 169 -2.69 11.48 11.01
C ALA A 169 -2.64 13.00 10.86
N ASP A 170 -3.74 13.56 10.34
CA ASP A 170 -3.92 15.00 10.11
C ASP A 170 -4.23 15.79 11.38
N THR A 171 -4.72 15.12 12.43
CA THR A 171 -5.08 15.73 13.72
C THR A 171 -4.33 15.10 14.88
N ALA A 172 -4.20 15.87 15.98
CA ALA A 172 -3.58 15.39 17.22
C ALA A 172 -4.33 14.17 17.80
N LEU A 173 -5.67 14.14 17.68
CA LEU A 173 -6.48 13.02 18.12
C LEU A 173 -6.17 11.73 17.34
N ARG A 174 -6.07 11.83 16.01
CA ARG A 174 -5.66 10.69 15.19
C ARG A 174 -4.25 10.22 15.52
N ALA A 175 -3.31 11.14 15.70
CA ALA A 175 -1.95 10.80 16.10
C ALA A 175 -1.90 10.09 17.46
N ALA A 176 -2.71 10.53 18.43
CA ALA A 176 -2.82 9.90 19.74
C ALA A 176 -3.41 8.48 19.71
N ILE A 177 -4.15 8.10 18.66
CA ILE A 177 -4.68 6.75 18.45
C ILE A 177 -3.74 5.91 17.60
N VAL A 178 -3.28 6.45 16.47
CA VAL A 178 -2.46 5.73 15.49
C VAL A 178 -1.07 5.42 16.03
N GLY A 179 -0.46 6.34 16.78
CA GLY A 179 0.86 6.12 17.36
C GLY A 179 0.93 4.89 18.26
N PRO A 180 0.10 4.78 19.31
CA PRO A 180 0.03 3.58 20.16
C PRO A 180 -0.36 2.31 19.39
N PHE A 181 -1.26 2.40 18.42
CA PHE A 181 -1.63 1.28 17.55
C PHE A 181 -0.42 0.76 16.77
N ASN A 182 0.37 1.65 16.16
CA ASN A 182 1.60 1.28 15.46
C ASN A 182 2.61 0.61 16.41
N ALA A 183 2.79 1.15 17.61
CA ALA A 183 3.68 0.58 18.62
C ALA A 183 3.25 -0.83 19.03
N ALA A 184 1.97 -1.04 19.30
CA ALA A 184 1.41 -2.36 19.65
C ALA A 184 1.60 -3.37 18.52
N ASN A 185 1.35 -2.96 17.26
CA ASN A 185 1.56 -3.82 16.09
C ASN A 185 3.04 -4.16 15.86
N ALA A 186 3.97 -3.24 16.15
CA ALA A 186 5.40 -3.53 16.08
C ALA A 186 5.84 -4.56 17.13
N VAL A 187 5.32 -4.44 18.35
CA VAL A 187 5.57 -5.42 19.41
C VAL A 187 4.99 -6.78 19.01
N GLY A 188 3.74 -6.81 18.55
CA GLY A 188 3.08 -8.03 18.08
C GLY A 188 3.83 -8.71 16.94
N SER A 189 4.32 -7.93 15.95
CA SER A 189 5.15 -8.42 14.85
C SER A 189 6.41 -9.13 15.35
N ARG A 190 7.12 -8.51 16.32
CA ARG A 190 8.35 -9.09 16.90
C ARG A 190 8.06 -10.36 17.68
N LEU A 191 7.05 -10.36 18.55
CA LEU A 191 6.70 -11.51 19.38
C LEU A 191 6.24 -12.70 18.56
N LEU A 192 5.50 -12.46 17.48
CA LEU A 192 4.97 -13.50 16.60
C LEU A 192 5.92 -13.91 15.47
N GLY A 193 7.09 -13.25 15.33
CA GLY A 193 8.02 -13.47 14.23
C GLY A 193 7.44 -13.16 12.83
N ARG A 194 6.36 -12.35 12.76
CA ARG A 194 5.66 -12.05 11.51
C ARG A 194 6.14 -10.72 10.91
N PRO A 195 6.22 -10.59 9.57
CA PRO A 195 6.50 -9.31 8.95
C PRO A 195 5.48 -8.25 9.36
N LEU A 196 5.94 -7.01 9.52
CA LEU A 196 5.08 -5.84 9.70
C LEU A 196 4.88 -5.16 8.35
N ARG A 197 3.63 -4.85 8.01
CA ARG A 197 3.30 -4.01 6.85
C ARG A 197 3.47 -2.56 7.22
N LEU A 198 4.27 -1.83 6.47
CA LEU A 198 4.53 -0.41 6.65
C LEU A 198 3.97 0.36 5.47
N GLY A 199 2.80 0.97 5.64
CA GLY A 199 2.14 1.79 4.63
C GLY A 199 2.47 3.26 4.82
N ILE A 200 2.99 3.91 3.78
CA ILE A 200 3.39 5.32 3.78
C ILE A 200 2.64 6.04 2.66
N HIS A 201 2.03 7.18 2.97
CA HIS A 201 1.35 8.02 1.97
C HIS A 201 2.20 9.25 1.60
N PRO A 202 1.97 9.87 0.44
CA PRO A 202 2.81 10.97 -0.06
C PRO A 202 2.95 12.17 0.87
N PHE A 203 2.01 12.35 1.80
CA PHE A 203 2.00 13.49 2.73
C PHE A 203 2.35 13.13 4.17
N ASP A 204 2.64 11.87 4.50
CA ASP A 204 2.86 11.41 5.88
C ASP A 204 4.02 12.13 6.59
N PHE A 205 5.04 12.55 5.85
CA PHE A 205 6.16 13.34 6.40
C PHE A 205 5.79 14.80 6.70
N GLU A 206 4.58 15.25 6.37
CA GLU A 206 4.05 16.59 6.69
C GLU A 206 2.98 16.54 7.79
N LEU A 207 2.54 15.34 8.18
CA LEU A 207 1.46 15.13 9.13
C LEU A 207 1.97 15.01 10.58
N LYS A 208 1.04 14.83 11.52
CA LYS A 208 1.33 14.81 12.96
C LYS A 208 2.25 13.68 13.43
N LEU A 209 2.33 12.59 12.65
CA LEU A 209 3.21 11.44 12.92
C LEU A 209 4.51 11.46 12.10
N ALA A 210 4.85 12.57 11.44
CA ALA A 210 6.06 12.71 10.64
C ALA A 210 7.35 12.35 11.42
N GLY A 211 7.48 12.85 12.65
CA GLY A 211 8.62 12.53 13.52
C GLY A 211 8.66 11.04 13.90
N SER A 212 7.51 10.43 14.15
CA SER A 212 7.43 8.98 14.39
C SER A 212 7.84 8.18 13.15
N LEU A 213 7.35 8.57 11.97
CA LEU A 213 7.74 7.93 10.71
C LEU A 213 9.25 8.04 10.46
N ALA A 214 9.84 9.23 10.66
CA ALA A 214 11.29 9.42 10.55
C ALA A 214 12.07 8.47 11.45
N GLN A 215 11.69 8.35 12.73
CA GLN A 215 12.30 7.39 13.65
C GLN A 215 12.16 5.93 13.21
N TRP A 216 11.04 5.56 12.57
CA TRP A 216 10.85 4.21 12.03
C TRP A 216 11.81 3.95 10.86
N VAL A 217 11.98 4.92 9.98
CA VAL A 217 12.92 4.85 8.86
C VAL A 217 14.36 4.74 9.37
N GLU A 218 14.76 5.58 10.33
CA GLU A 218 16.09 5.55 10.95
C GLU A 218 16.41 4.23 11.66
N ARG A 219 15.44 3.65 12.39
CA ARG A 219 15.61 2.34 13.03
C ARG A 219 15.80 1.22 12.03
N GLY A 220 15.29 1.39 10.82
CA GLY A 220 15.41 0.42 9.76
C GLY A 220 14.73 -0.92 10.06
N GLY A 221 15.08 -1.90 9.24
CA GLY A 221 14.62 -3.28 9.33
C GLY A 221 15.01 -4.03 8.08
N GLN A 222 14.71 -5.32 8.04
CA GLN A 222 14.89 -6.11 6.83
C GLN A 222 13.66 -5.96 5.94
N ALA A 223 13.74 -5.12 4.93
CA ALA A 223 12.69 -5.05 3.91
C ALA A 223 12.64 -6.37 3.13
N VAL A 224 11.44 -6.87 2.89
CA VAL A 224 11.19 -8.11 2.15
C VAL A 224 10.04 -7.89 1.16
N SER A 225 10.02 -8.68 0.09
CA SER A 225 8.90 -8.69 -0.85
C SER A 225 7.76 -9.60 -0.35
N TYR A 226 6.58 -9.49 -0.98
CA TYR A 226 5.42 -10.31 -0.61
C TYR A 226 5.63 -11.80 -0.92
N GLU A 227 6.49 -12.14 -1.89
CA GLU A 227 6.87 -13.52 -2.22
C GLU A 227 7.53 -14.25 -1.04
N ALA A 228 8.18 -13.51 -0.14
CA ALA A 228 8.76 -14.08 1.07
C ALA A 228 7.72 -14.70 2.04
N LEU A 229 6.43 -14.36 1.89
CA LEU A 229 5.35 -14.95 2.67
C LEU A 229 5.12 -16.42 2.29
N GLU A 230 5.26 -16.77 1.02
CA GLU A 230 5.08 -18.16 0.55
C GLU A 230 6.34 -19.00 0.76
N ALA A 231 7.53 -18.42 0.63
CA ALA A 231 8.78 -19.11 0.92
C ALA A 231 8.84 -19.63 2.37
N ALA A 232 8.32 -18.85 3.32
CA ALA A 232 8.27 -19.25 4.73
C ALA A 232 7.24 -20.36 5.01
N SER A 233 6.16 -20.44 4.23
CA SER A 233 5.11 -21.47 4.40
C SER A 233 5.54 -22.84 3.90
N ASN A 234 6.49 -22.91 2.95
CA ASN A 234 7.01 -24.15 2.39
C ASN A 234 8.13 -24.78 3.23
N SER A 235 8.57 -24.09 4.29
CA SER A 235 9.69 -24.51 5.15
C SER A 235 9.22 -25.00 6.53
N SER A 236 7.91 -25.06 6.74
CA SER A 236 7.24 -25.51 7.98
C SER A 236 6.47 -26.80 7.76
#